data_6c3f26f96574a983e931d0e6cbda5d15
#
_entry.id   6c3f26f96574a983e931d0e6cbda5d15
#
_cell.length_a   1.000
_cell.length_b   1.000
_cell.length_c   1.000
_cell.angle_alpha   90.00
_cell.angle_beta   90.00
_cell.angle_gamma   90.00
#
_symmetry.space_group_name_H-M   'P 1'
#
loop_
_entity.id
_entity.type
_entity.pdbx_description
1 polymer ?
#
loop_
_entity_poly.entity_id
_entity_poly.type
_entity_poly.pdbx_seq_one_letter_code
_entity_poly.pdbx_strand_id
1 'polypeptide(L)'
;MLKADGFDKAFLGMCHRAGQEPVVAYDYHKCIAVLVEDENMTYDEAVEYLWNNTIGAWVGEHTPVFINVMDSIEDLTDEEHGY
;
A
#
# COMPACT_ATOMS: atom_id res chain seq x y z
N MET A 1 14.32 4.57 8.66
CA MET A 1 12.98 4.55 8.09
C MET A 1 12.81 3.32 7.23
N LEU A 2 11.72 2.58 7.45
CA LEU A 2 11.50 1.32 6.74
C LEU A 2 10.88 1.54 5.38
N LYS A 3 11.36 0.79 4.39
CA LYS A 3 10.82 0.78 3.03
C LYS A 3 10.43 -0.64 2.67
N ALA A 4 9.49 -0.77 1.73
CA ALA A 4 9.15 -2.06 1.14
C ALA A 4 10.06 -2.27 -0.07
N ASP A 5 10.96 -3.24 0.00
CA ASP A 5 11.92 -3.49 -1.07
C ASP A 5 11.21 -3.89 -2.36
N GLY A 6 11.65 -3.30 -3.46
CA GLY A 6 11.11 -3.62 -4.78
C GLY A 6 9.92 -2.78 -5.19
N PHE A 7 9.46 -1.85 -4.36
CA PHE A 7 8.26 -1.06 -4.65
C PHE A 7 8.52 0.44 -4.81
N ASP A 8 9.76 0.81 -5.15
CA ASP A 8 10.09 2.22 -5.32
C ASP A 8 9.20 2.92 -6.35
N LYS A 9 8.79 2.21 -7.40
CA LYS A 9 7.91 2.76 -8.42
C LYS A 9 6.53 3.13 -7.89
N ALA A 10 6.14 2.56 -6.76
CA ALA A 10 4.85 2.80 -6.13
C ALA A 10 4.93 3.82 -4.99
N PHE A 11 6.09 4.39 -4.74
CA PHE A 11 6.27 5.35 -3.65
C PHE A 11 5.38 6.57 -3.84
N LEU A 12 4.66 6.93 -2.77
CA LEU A 12 3.81 8.13 -2.76
C LEU A 12 4.42 9.27 -1.94
N GLY A 13 4.99 8.95 -0.81
CA GLY A 13 5.48 9.96 0.10
C GLY A 13 5.43 9.49 1.54
N MET A 14 5.21 10.44 2.45
CA MET A 14 5.20 10.16 3.87
C MET A 14 3.78 10.28 4.43
N CYS A 15 3.44 9.38 5.33
CA CYS A 15 2.17 9.39 6.02
C CYS A 15 2.39 9.90 7.44
N HIS A 16 1.74 11.00 7.80
CA HIS A 16 1.84 11.59 9.13
C HIS A 16 0.67 11.14 9.99
N ARG A 17 0.96 10.73 11.21
CA ARG A 17 -0.04 10.29 12.18
C ARG A 17 0.22 10.99 13.50
N ALA A 18 -0.84 11.40 14.18
CA ALA A 18 -0.72 12.10 15.46
C ALA A 18 0.01 11.23 16.48
N GLY A 19 0.98 11.81 17.17
CA GLY A 19 1.71 11.13 18.24
C GLY A 19 2.69 10.07 17.77
N GLN A 20 2.93 9.96 16.46
CA GLN A 20 3.85 8.95 15.92
C GLN A 20 4.74 9.58 14.86
N GLU A 21 5.87 8.92 14.60
CA GLU A 21 6.75 9.36 13.53
C GLU A 21 6.15 9.02 12.18
N PRO A 22 6.45 9.83 11.15
CA PRO A 22 5.97 9.53 9.80
C PRO A 22 6.47 8.19 9.30
N VAL A 23 5.67 7.55 8.47
CA VAL A 23 6.05 6.29 7.80
C VAL A 23 5.93 6.47 6.29
N VAL A 24 6.62 5.60 5.55
CA VAL A 24 6.57 5.62 4.09
C VAL A 24 5.21 5.15 3.63
N ALA A 25 4.66 5.81 2.61
CA ALA A 25 3.38 5.46 2.00
C ALA A 25 3.58 5.03 0.56
N TYR A 26 2.90 3.95 0.17
CA TYR A 26 2.92 3.42 -1.18
C TYR A 26 1.53 3.39 -1.78
N ASP A 27 1.45 3.52 -3.10
CA ASP A 27 0.21 3.37 -3.85
C ASP A 27 -0.09 1.88 -4.00
N TYR A 28 -1.19 1.43 -3.41
CA TYR A 28 -1.59 0.03 -3.38
C TYR A 28 -1.69 -0.56 -4.80
N HIS A 29 -2.38 0.13 -5.70
CA HIS A 29 -2.57 -0.38 -7.07
C HIS A 29 -1.27 -0.39 -7.86
N LYS A 30 -0.38 0.56 -7.62
CA LYS A 30 0.92 0.56 -8.28
C LYS A 30 1.80 -0.58 -7.77
N CYS A 31 1.67 -0.95 -6.49
CA CYS A 31 2.37 -2.13 -5.98
C CYS A 31 1.92 -3.38 -6.72
N ILE A 32 0.62 -3.53 -6.95
CA ILE A 32 0.10 -4.66 -7.72
C ILE A 32 0.65 -4.62 -9.14
N ALA A 33 0.67 -3.45 -9.77
CA ALA A 33 1.19 -3.30 -11.12
C ALA A 33 2.66 -3.70 -11.22
N VAL A 34 3.47 -3.35 -10.22
CA VAL A 34 4.87 -3.76 -10.18
C VAL A 34 4.99 -5.27 -10.20
N LEU A 35 4.21 -5.97 -9.39
CA LEU A 35 4.27 -7.43 -9.33
C LEU A 35 3.80 -8.07 -10.63
N VAL A 36 2.77 -7.52 -11.26
CA VAL A 36 2.29 -8.03 -12.54
C VAL A 36 3.31 -7.81 -13.65
N GLU A 37 3.88 -6.62 -13.73
CA GLU A 37 4.75 -6.23 -14.83
C GLU A 37 6.18 -6.72 -14.66
N ASP A 38 6.73 -6.61 -13.46
CA ASP A 38 8.13 -6.92 -13.23
C ASP A 38 8.37 -8.36 -12.80
N GLU A 39 7.39 -8.99 -12.15
CA GLU A 39 7.51 -10.35 -11.62
C GLU A 39 6.65 -11.36 -12.36
N ASN A 40 5.97 -10.94 -13.42
CA ASN A 40 5.14 -11.78 -14.27
C ASN A 40 4.01 -12.51 -13.50
N MET A 41 3.51 -11.91 -12.46
CA MET A 41 2.38 -12.47 -11.71
C MET A 41 1.06 -12.14 -12.40
N THR A 42 0.05 -13.01 -12.21
CA THR A 42 -1.31 -12.63 -12.55
C THR A 42 -1.78 -11.61 -11.50
N TYR A 43 -2.88 -10.92 -11.79
CA TYR A 43 -3.44 -9.96 -10.84
C TYR A 43 -3.73 -10.62 -9.49
N ASP A 44 -4.39 -11.78 -9.51
CA ASP A 44 -4.75 -12.48 -8.27
C ASP A 44 -3.52 -12.92 -7.49
N GLU A 45 -2.50 -13.40 -8.19
CA GLU A 45 -1.24 -13.77 -7.55
C GLU A 45 -0.56 -12.55 -6.91
N ALA A 46 -0.60 -11.42 -7.60
CA ALA A 46 0.01 -10.19 -7.10
C ALA A 46 -0.69 -9.70 -5.83
N VAL A 47 -2.02 -9.71 -5.82
CA VAL A 47 -2.79 -9.32 -4.64
C VAL A 47 -2.46 -10.22 -3.46
N GLU A 48 -2.48 -11.52 -3.68
CA GLU A 48 -2.17 -12.49 -2.62
C GLU A 48 -0.75 -12.32 -2.09
N TYR A 49 0.21 -12.17 -3.00
CA TYR A 49 1.61 -11.96 -2.61
C TYR A 49 1.76 -10.70 -1.77
N LEU A 50 1.14 -9.59 -2.22
CA LEU A 50 1.25 -8.31 -1.55
C LEU A 50 0.70 -8.39 -0.12
N TRP A 51 -0.46 -9.02 0.05
CA TRP A 51 -1.07 -9.15 1.37
C TRP A 51 -0.29 -10.09 2.28
N ASN A 52 0.18 -11.22 1.77
CA ASN A 52 0.84 -12.22 2.59
C ASN A 52 2.28 -11.86 2.95
N ASN A 53 2.99 -11.20 2.05
CA ASN A 53 4.42 -10.99 2.22
C ASN A 53 4.85 -9.55 2.45
N THR A 54 3.96 -8.59 2.20
CA THR A 54 4.31 -7.19 2.29
C THR A 54 3.39 -6.44 3.26
N ILE A 55 2.10 -6.35 2.94
CA ILE A 55 1.17 -5.61 3.80
C ILE A 55 0.99 -6.32 5.15
N GLY A 56 0.92 -7.64 5.13
CA GLY A 56 0.76 -8.43 6.34
C GLY A 56 2.01 -8.55 7.20
N ALA A 57 3.14 -8.06 6.71
CA ALA A 57 4.41 -8.16 7.43
C ALA A 57 4.57 -6.98 8.37
N TRP A 58 3.97 -7.07 9.55
CA TRP A 58 4.14 -6.04 10.58
C TRP A 58 5.56 -6.07 11.15
N VAL A 59 6.24 -4.94 11.09
CA VAL A 59 7.62 -4.82 11.58
C VAL A 59 7.76 -3.66 12.58
N GLY A 60 6.71 -3.36 13.31
CA GLY A 60 6.73 -2.32 14.32
C GLY A 60 6.01 -1.04 13.86
N GLU A 61 6.16 0.02 14.64
CA GLU A 61 5.46 1.28 14.40
C GLU A 61 5.92 2.00 13.13
N HIS A 62 7.05 1.60 12.56
CA HIS A 62 7.59 2.20 11.35
C HIS A 62 7.18 1.45 10.08
N THR A 63 6.30 0.45 10.21
CA THR A 63 5.81 -0.32 9.07
C THR A 63 5.19 0.62 8.03
N PRO A 64 5.58 0.52 6.76
CA PRO A 64 4.97 1.33 5.71
C PRO A 64 3.47 1.11 5.58
N VAL A 65 2.77 2.12 5.07
CA VAL A 65 1.34 2.03 4.80
C VAL A 65 1.09 1.94 3.30
N PHE A 66 -0.05 1.34 2.92
CA PHE A 66 -0.43 1.13 1.54
C PHE A 66 -1.79 1.77 1.31
N ILE A 67 -1.86 2.69 0.36
CA ILE A 67 -3.02 3.55 0.15
C ILE A 67 -3.71 3.18 -1.15
N ASN A 68 -4.99 2.90 -1.05
CA ASN A 68 -5.85 2.76 -2.23
C ASN A 68 -6.25 4.17 -2.64
N VAL A 69 -5.51 4.74 -3.60
CA VAL A 69 -5.74 6.11 -4.03
C VAL A 69 -7.04 6.20 -4.82
N MET A 70 -7.89 7.14 -4.45
CA MET A 70 -9.19 7.34 -5.08
C MET A 70 -9.32 8.80 -5.51
N ASP A 71 -10.08 9.05 -6.59
CA ASP A 71 -10.21 10.39 -7.14
C ASP A 71 -11.10 11.29 -6.29
N SER A 72 -12.12 10.72 -5.65
CA SER A 72 -12.99 11.51 -4.80
C SER A 72 -13.64 10.62 -3.74
N ILE A 73 -14.19 11.27 -2.71
CA ILE A 73 -14.89 10.54 -1.65
C ILE A 73 -16.16 9.86 -2.16
N GLU A 74 -16.73 10.34 -3.26
CA GLU A 74 -17.92 9.73 -3.85
C GLU A 74 -17.65 8.37 -4.47
N ASP A 75 -16.38 8.02 -4.67
CA ASP A 75 -16.00 6.70 -5.17
C ASP A 75 -16.09 5.63 -4.08
N LEU A 76 -16.30 6.02 -2.82
CA LEU A 76 -16.52 5.05 -1.74
C LEU A 76 -17.87 4.39 -1.88
N THR A 77 -17.93 3.10 -1.53
CA THR A 77 -19.20 2.37 -1.50
C THR A 77 -19.91 2.64 -0.17
N ASP A 78 -21.16 2.20 -0.07
CA ASP A 78 -21.94 2.40 1.15
C ASP A 78 -21.33 1.76 2.38
N GLU A 79 -20.65 0.63 2.22
CA GLU A 79 -19.97 -0.03 3.34
C GLU A 79 -18.75 0.74 3.82
N GLU A 80 -18.32 1.70 3.05
CA GLU A 80 -17.10 2.46 3.33
C GLU A 80 -17.38 3.86 3.82
N HIS A 81 -18.58 4.14 4.25
CA HIS A 81 -18.92 5.42 4.84
C HIS A 81 -18.03 5.74 6.00
N GLY A 82 -17.85 7.00 6.26
CA GLY A 82 -17.22 7.45 7.50
C GLY A 82 -18.11 7.12 8.71
N TYR A 83 -17.61 7.35 9.86
CA TYR A 83 -18.30 7.12 11.12
C TYR A 83 -18.86 8.41 11.69
#